data_0f6430d4b20c1e1d6be508b40ab346fb
#
_entry.id   0f6430d4b20c1e1d6be508b40ab346fb
#
_cell.length_a   1.000
_cell.length_b   1.000
_cell.length_c   1.000
_cell.angle_alpha   90.00
_cell.angle_beta   90.00
_cell.angle_gamma   90.00
#
_symmetry.space_group_name_H-M   'P 1'
#
loop_
_entity.id
_entity.type
_entity.pdbx_description
1 polymer ?
#
loop_
_entity_poly.entity_id
_entity_poly.type
_entity_poly.pdbx_seq_one_letter_code
_entity_poly.pdbx_strand_id
1 'polypeptide(L)'
;MLRSIIDIRCYPKARSLNEGRDATIAMAGSPIGGFLYSIAPWLPFLASACMYAVAGVAATGVREYGSDGGRIGETDGDAVKGGFFRDFLEGWSWSLHRKTLVIVLIVAALVNFGVNGIQYAIQLHLVSCGTNATSIGFISGGISLMMLVGSLLAGKLSDKVPVGPTVCLAYLFICLCALPMTLTDNYWVMLVANSLVGLPFPLINAMLLGFIFAKSPTSMQGRITVTLTVPAQVLSMFCSAVAGTLLPVFGFHGAVLVFLAVLVASAVLVICFRSIRSIPKAAQWEHTMLR
;
A
#
# COMPACT_ATOMS: atom_id res chain seq x y z
N MET A 1 0.78 -13.25 -13.02
CA MET A 1 -0.47 -13.91 -13.39
C MET A 1 -1.57 -12.99 -13.93
N LEU A 2 -1.96 -11.88 -13.31
CA LEU A 2 -3.04 -10.99 -13.82
C LEU A 2 -2.80 -10.46 -15.25
N ARG A 3 -1.56 -10.21 -15.65
CA ARG A 3 -1.25 -9.61 -16.96
C ARG A 3 -1.25 -10.59 -18.15
N SER A 4 -1.10 -11.88 -17.91
CA SER A 4 -1.21 -12.88 -18.98
C SER A 4 -2.64 -13.06 -19.48
N ILE A 5 -3.62 -12.51 -18.72
CA ILE A 5 -5.05 -12.71 -18.94
C ILE A 5 -5.78 -11.40 -19.27
N ILE A 6 -5.21 -10.23 -18.94
CA ILE A 6 -5.89 -8.93 -19.02
C ILE A 6 -5.08 -7.95 -19.87
N ASP A 7 -5.76 -7.20 -20.75
CA ASP A 7 -5.18 -6.10 -21.53
C ASP A 7 -4.54 -5.05 -20.59
N ILE A 8 -3.38 -4.51 -21.00
CA ILE A 8 -2.63 -3.49 -20.26
C ILE A 8 -3.50 -2.30 -19.88
N ARG A 9 -4.46 -1.93 -20.74
CA ARG A 9 -5.40 -0.83 -20.51
C ARG A 9 -6.34 -1.11 -19.33
N CYS A 10 -6.66 -2.36 -19.05
CA CYS A 10 -7.53 -2.77 -17.95
C CYS A 10 -6.77 -3.03 -16.64
N TYR A 11 -5.44 -2.98 -16.63
CA TYR A 11 -4.62 -3.28 -15.46
C TYR A 11 -4.91 -2.37 -14.25
N PRO A 12 -5.05 -1.04 -14.39
CA PRO A 12 -5.39 -0.16 -13.26
C PRO A 12 -6.73 -0.53 -12.62
N LYS A 13 -7.72 -0.90 -13.45
CA LYS A 13 -9.05 -1.33 -12.97
C LYS A 13 -8.98 -2.67 -12.23
N ALA A 14 -8.25 -3.65 -12.76
CA ALA A 14 -8.06 -4.94 -12.11
C ALA A 14 -7.29 -4.80 -10.79
N ARG A 15 -6.29 -3.91 -10.74
CA ARG A 15 -5.53 -3.61 -9.52
C ARG A 15 -6.42 -2.96 -8.46
N SER A 16 -7.24 -1.98 -8.85
CA SER A 16 -8.14 -1.31 -7.91
C SER A 16 -9.20 -2.27 -7.33
N LEU A 17 -9.69 -3.23 -8.12
CA LEU A 17 -10.62 -4.26 -7.64
C LEU A 17 -9.95 -5.18 -6.60
N ASN A 18 -8.71 -5.59 -6.81
CA ASN A 18 -7.96 -6.37 -5.82
C ASN A 18 -7.74 -5.60 -4.53
N GLU A 19 -7.34 -4.33 -4.61
CA GLU A 19 -7.18 -3.47 -3.43
C GLU A 19 -8.52 -3.25 -2.72
N GLY A 20 -9.63 -3.13 -3.47
CA GLY A 20 -10.98 -3.06 -2.91
C GLY A 20 -11.35 -4.32 -2.13
N ARG A 21 -11.05 -5.50 -2.67
CA ARG A 21 -11.25 -6.78 -1.97
C ARG A 21 -10.46 -6.82 -0.66
N ASP A 22 -9.16 -6.50 -0.72
CA ASP A 22 -8.29 -6.54 0.44
C ASP A 22 -8.71 -5.52 1.50
N ALA A 23 -9.14 -4.31 1.06
CA ALA A 23 -9.70 -3.29 1.94
C ALA A 23 -11.02 -3.72 2.60
N THR A 24 -11.90 -4.44 1.87
CA THR A 24 -13.16 -4.97 2.42
C THR A 24 -12.89 -5.98 3.53
N ILE A 25 -11.94 -6.88 3.31
CA ILE A 25 -11.54 -7.86 4.32
C ILE A 25 -10.95 -7.17 5.55
N ALA A 26 -10.07 -6.19 5.37
CA ALA A 26 -9.44 -5.45 6.45
C ALA A 26 -10.45 -4.57 7.22
N MET A 27 -11.42 -3.99 6.52
CA MET A 27 -12.49 -3.17 7.12
C MET A 27 -13.30 -3.95 8.16
N ALA A 28 -13.71 -5.16 7.82
CA ALA A 28 -14.44 -6.02 8.74
C ALA A 28 -13.51 -6.68 9.78
N GLY A 29 -12.33 -7.09 9.37
CA GLY A 29 -11.38 -7.82 10.19
C GLY A 29 -10.89 -7.04 11.41
N SER A 30 -10.59 -5.74 11.24
CA SER A 30 -10.06 -4.92 12.33
C SER A 30 -11.04 -4.71 13.50
N PRO A 31 -12.30 -4.27 13.29
CA PRO A 31 -13.29 -4.17 14.36
C PRO A 31 -13.65 -5.53 14.97
N ILE A 32 -13.80 -6.57 14.15
CA ILE A 32 -14.08 -7.93 14.62
C ILE A 32 -12.92 -8.44 15.48
N GLY A 33 -11.68 -8.25 15.05
CA GLY A 33 -10.50 -8.61 15.80
C GLY A 33 -10.45 -7.90 17.17
N GLY A 34 -10.72 -6.58 17.18
CA GLY A 34 -10.81 -5.80 18.41
C GLY A 34 -11.93 -6.26 19.34
N PHE A 35 -13.09 -6.60 18.81
CA PHE A 35 -14.21 -7.16 19.57
C PHE A 35 -13.87 -8.54 20.16
N LEU A 36 -13.32 -9.44 19.37
CA LEU A 36 -12.88 -10.76 19.86
C LEU A 36 -11.82 -10.62 20.95
N TYR A 37 -10.87 -9.69 20.78
CA TYR A 37 -9.85 -9.41 21.78
C TYR A 37 -10.43 -8.89 23.11
N SER A 38 -11.51 -8.09 23.04
CA SER A 38 -12.18 -7.57 24.23
C SER A 38 -12.88 -8.67 25.06
N ILE A 39 -13.25 -9.78 24.42
CA ILE A 39 -13.82 -10.96 25.11
C ILE A 39 -12.70 -11.80 25.74
N ALA A 40 -11.70 -12.15 24.93
CA ALA A 40 -10.53 -12.88 25.40
C ALA A 40 -9.32 -12.61 24.47
N PRO A 41 -8.12 -12.30 25.00
CA PRO A 41 -6.94 -11.96 24.19
C PRO A 41 -6.48 -13.07 23.22
N TRP A 42 -6.79 -14.33 23.48
CA TRP A 42 -6.44 -15.47 22.63
C TRP A 42 -7.46 -15.74 21.50
N LEU A 43 -8.67 -15.19 21.59
CA LEU A 43 -9.78 -15.49 20.67
C LEU A 43 -9.51 -15.06 19.22
N PRO A 44 -8.90 -13.90 18.92
CA PRO A 44 -8.53 -13.54 17.56
C PRO A 44 -7.53 -14.51 16.91
N PHE A 45 -6.60 -15.05 17.71
CA PHE A 45 -5.61 -16.02 17.23
C PHE A 45 -6.27 -17.36 16.90
N LEU A 46 -7.19 -17.83 17.75
CA LEU A 46 -7.95 -19.05 17.48
C LEU A 46 -8.82 -18.90 16.23
N ALA A 47 -9.54 -17.78 16.09
CA ALA A 47 -10.35 -17.50 14.90
C ALA A 47 -9.48 -17.51 13.63
N SER A 48 -8.32 -16.87 13.66
CA SER A 48 -7.36 -16.89 12.55
C SER A 48 -6.87 -18.30 12.22
N ALA A 49 -6.51 -19.08 13.25
CA ALA A 49 -6.06 -20.46 13.08
C ALA A 49 -7.14 -21.34 12.42
N CYS A 50 -8.40 -21.21 12.87
CA CYS A 50 -9.53 -21.91 12.26
C CYS A 50 -9.74 -21.51 10.79
N MET A 51 -9.66 -20.22 10.47
CA MET A 51 -9.79 -19.73 9.08
C MET A 51 -8.66 -20.25 8.20
N TYR A 52 -7.42 -20.28 8.68
CA TYR A 52 -6.30 -20.86 7.93
C TYR A 52 -6.45 -22.37 7.76
N ALA A 53 -6.95 -23.09 8.77
CA ALA A 53 -7.23 -24.52 8.67
C ALA A 53 -8.28 -24.81 7.58
N VAL A 54 -9.38 -24.03 7.57
CA VAL A 54 -10.43 -24.14 6.54
C VAL A 54 -9.85 -23.81 5.16
N ALA A 55 -9.05 -22.76 5.04
CA ALA A 55 -8.40 -22.41 3.77
C ALA A 55 -7.43 -23.52 3.31
N GLY A 56 -6.68 -24.14 4.23
CA GLY A 56 -5.80 -25.28 3.95
C GLY A 56 -6.58 -26.47 3.43
N VAL A 57 -7.68 -26.84 4.08
CA VAL A 57 -8.56 -27.92 3.62
C VAL A 57 -9.19 -27.60 2.26
N ALA A 58 -9.66 -26.36 2.06
CA ALA A 58 -10.20 -25.94 0.77
C ALA A 58 -9.15 -25.99 -0.36
N ALA A 59 -7.90 -25.67 -0.05
CA ALA A 59 -6.79 -25.74 -1.02
C ALA A 59 -6.50 -27.16 -1.50
N THR A 60 -6.71 -28.17 -0.68
CA THR A 60 -6.54 -29.59 -1.10
C THR A 60 -7.59 -30.03 -2.11
N GLY A 61 -8.74 -29.35 -2.17
CA GLY A 61 -9.81 -29.61 -3.14
C GLY A 61 -9.62 -28.90 -4.48
N VAL A 62 -8.66 -27.97 -4.60
CA VAL A 62 -8.35 -27.30 -5.86
C VAL A 62 -7.53 -28.27 -6.72
N ARG A 63 -8.23 -29.04 -7.57
CA ARG A 63 -7.58 -29.76 -8.67
C ARG A 63 -6.99 -28.73 -9.63
N GLU A 64 -5.78 -28.98 -10.13
CA GLU A 64 -5.22 -28.27 -11.27
C GLU A 64 -6.22 -28.37 -12.44
N TYR A 65 -7.03 -27.32 -12.61
CA TYR A 65 -7.91 -27.22 -13.77
C TYR A 65 -7.08 -26.72 -14.94
N GLY A 66 -6.70 -27.66 -15.80
CA GLY A 66 -6.15 -27.34 -17.11
C GLY A 66 -4.63 -27.27 -17.20
N SER A 67 -3.97 -28.41 -17.06
CA SER A 67 -2.77 -28.65 -17.86
C SER A 67 -3.15 -29.31 -19.21
N ASP A 68 -4.23 -28.81 -19.83
CA ASP A 68 -4.44 -29.13 -21.25
C ASP A 68 -3.86 -27.98 -22.10
N GLY A 69 -2.71 -28.30 -22.72
CA GLY A 69 -2.26 -27.65 -23.95
C GLY A 69 -1.58 -26.28 -23.85
N GLY A 70 -0.96 -25.96 -22.76
CA GLY A 70 0.06 -24.94 -22.72
C GLY A 70 1.26 -25.46 -21.94
N ARG A 71 2.06 -26.30 -22.56
CA ARG A 71 3.49 -26.35 -22.20
C ARG A 71 3.93 -24.88 -22.15
N ILE A 72 4.00 -24.32 -20.94
CA ILE A 72 4.90 -23.18 -20.72
C ILE A 72 6.21 -23.73 -21.22
N GLY A 73 6.59 -23.27 -22.43
CA GLY A 73 7.68 -23.85 -23.17
C GLY A 73 8.81 -24.16 -22.22
N GLU A 74 9.34 -25.35 -22.33
CA GLU A 74 10.72 -25.63 -22.08
C GLU A 74 11.52 -24.58 -22.85
N THR A 75 11.56 -23.39 -22.30
CA THR A 75 12.58 -22.41 -22.59
C THR A 75 13.79 -22.92 -21.82
N ASP A 76 14.61 -23.61 -22.57
CA ASP A 76 16.01 -23.92 -22.31
C ASP A 76 16.39 -24.15 -20.84
N GLY A 77 16.80 -25.37 -20.56
CA GLY A 77 17.31 -25.85 -19.27
C GLY A 77 18.49 -25.06 -18.68
N ASP A 78 18.75 -23.85 -19.14
CA ASP A 78 19.78 -22.93 -18.65
C ASP A 78 19.26 -21.76 -17.78
N ALA A 79 17.94 -21.52 -17.70
CA ALA A 79 17.39 -20.39 -16.96
C ALA A 79 17.25 -20.60 -15.43
N VAL A 80 17.51 -21.80 -14.92
CA VAL A 80 17.35 -22.14 -13.49
C VAL A 80 18.63 -21.93 -12.68
N LYS A 81 19.75 -21.52 -13.29
CA LYS A 81 21.05 -21.34 -12.61
C LYS A 81 21.29 -19.92 -12.04
N GLY A 82 20.34 -19.00 -12.13
CA GLY A 82 20.41 -17.70 -11.46
C GLY A 82 19.76 -17.78 -10.08
N GLY A 83 20.55 -17.86 -8.99
CA GLY A 83 20.02 -17.89 -7.65
C GLY A 83 19.11 -16.67 -7.38
N PHE A 84 18.05 -16.84 -6.55
CA PHE A 84 17.08 -15.81 -6.14
C PHE A 84 17.73 -14.44 -5.84
N PHE A 85 18.90 -14.43 -5.21
CA PHE A 85 19.68 -13.22 -4.94
C PHE A 85 20.17 -12.50 -6.21
N ARG A 86 20.56 -13.23 -7.25
CA ARG A 86 21.01 -12.64 -8.51
C ARG A 86 19.84 -11.98 -9.23
N ASP A 87 18.70 -12.63 -9.26
CA ASP A 87 17.47 -12.12 -9.86
C ASP A 87 16.96 -10.88 -9.11
N PHE A 88 17.05 -10.90 -7.78
CA PHE A 88 16.74 -9.77 -6.93
C PHE A 88 17.68 -8.58 -7.19
N LEU A 89 18.99 -8.81 -7.21
CA LEU A 89 20.00 -7.79 -7.49
C LEU A 89 19.87 -7.20 -8.91
N GLU A 90 19.50 -8.01 -9.89
CA GLU A 90 19.25 -7.54 -11.26
C GLU A 90 18.04 -6.59 -11.31
N GLY A 91 16.93 -6.91 -10.63
CA GLY A 91 15.79 -6.02 -10.47
C GLY A 91 16.16 -4.71 -9.77
N TRP A 92 16.99 -4.77 -8.73
CA TRP A 92 17.51 -3.60 -8.02
C TRP A 92 18.39 -2.74 -8.93
N SER A 93 19.37 -3.35 -9.58
CA SER A 93 20.28 -2.66 -10.51
C SER A 93 19.48 -1.96 -11.62
N TRP A 94 18.52 -2.66 -12.23
CA TRP A 94 17.66 -2.10 -13.27
C TRP A 94 16.82 -0.92 -12.79
N SER A 95 16.28 -1.01 -11.56
CA SER A 95 15.45 0.04 -10.96
C SER A 95 16.30 1.24 -10.54
N LEU A 96 17.46 1.04 -9.95
CA LEU A 96 18.35 2.10 -9.48
C LEU A 96 18.97 2.94 -10.61
N HIS A 97 19.12 2.38 -11.80
CA HIS A 97 19.60 3.12 -12.96
C HIS A 97 18.56 4.07 -13.57
N ARG A 98 17.29 4.02 -13.09
CA ARG A 98 16.22 4.89 -13.56
C ARG A 98 15.78 5.88 -12.49
N LYS A 99 16.11 7.14 -12.67
CA LYS A 99 15.82 8.22 -11.70
C LYS A 99 14.35 8.25 -11.28
N THR A 100 13.43 8.05 -12.20
CA THR A 100 11.98 8.03 -11.91
C THR A 100 11.60 6.91 -10.96
N LEU A 101 12.15 5.70 -11.12
CA LEU A 101 11.86 4.57 -10.23
C LEU A 101 12.46 4.76 -8.84
N VAL A 102 13.68 5.32 -8.77
CA VAL A 102 14.32 5.64 -7.47
C VAL A 102 13.49 6.64 -6.69
N ILE A 103 12.99 7.69 -7.36
CA ILE A 103 12.15 8.71 -6.72
C ILE A 103 10.84 8.09 -6.24
N VAL A 104 10.18 7.28 -7.07
CA VAL A 104 8.95 6.58 -6.68
C VAL A 104 9.19 5.67 -5.48
N LEU A 105 10.32 4.95 -5.45
CA LEU A 105 10.70 4.08 -4.34
C LEU A 105 10.89 4.88 -3.04
N ILE A 106 11.64 5.97 -3.08
CA ILE A 106 11.87 6.83 -1.91
C ILE A 106 10.56 7.42 -1.42
N VAL A 107 9.74 7.95 -2.32
CA VAL A 107 8.44 8.54 -1.99
C VAL A 107 7.50 7.50 -1.41
N ALA A 108 7.43 6.29 -2.01
CA ALA A 108 6.62 5.19 -1.49
C ALA A 108 7.08 4.75 -0.09
N ALA A 109 8.39 4.68 0.14
CA ALA A 109 8.93 4.33 1.45
C ALA A 109 8.60 5.40 2.51
N LEU A 110 8.77 6.69 2.19
CA LEU A 110 8.48 7.80 3.10
C LEU A 110 6.98 7.89 3.43
N VAL A 111 6.08 7.77 2.44
CA VAL A 111 4.64 7.83 2.70
C VAL A 111 4.17 6.64 3.53
N ASN A 112 4.66 5.43 3.23
CA ASN A 112 4.34 4.27 4.06
C ASN A 112 4.86 4.42 5.48
N PHE A 113 6.09 4.92 5.66
CA PHE A 113 6.65 5.20 6.98
C PHE A 113 5.82 6.24 7.74
N GLY A 114 5.47 7.36 7.10
CA GLY A 114 4.69 8.42 7.72
C GLY A 114 3.29 7.97 8.13
N VAL A 115 2.56 7.31 7.23
CA VAL A 115 1.18 6.86 7.50
C VAL A 115 1.14 5.75 8.53
N ASN A 116 1.98 4.72 8.40
CA ASN A 116 2.04 3.65 9.42
C ASN A 116 2.52 4.20 10.77
N GLY A 117 3.47 5.16 10.76
CA GLY A 117 3.94 5.82 11.97
C GLY A 117 2.83 6.57 12.71
N ILE A 118 2.01 7.36 12.01
CA ILE A 118 0.82 8.00 12.59
C ILE A 118 -0.15 6.95 13.14
N GLN A 119 -0.39 5.87 12.40
CA GLN A 119 -1.30 4.81 12.83
C GLN A 119 -0.82 4.13 14.10
N TYR A 120 0.48 3.81 14.22
CA TYR A 120 1.06 3.27 15.46
C TYR A 120 1.02 4.29 16.60
N ALA A 121 1.28 5.57 16.35
CA ALA A 121 1.19 6.62 17.36
C ALA A 121 -0.23 6.73 17.92
N ILE A 122 -1.26 6.71 17.06
CA ILE A 122 -2.67 6.71 17.49
C ILE A 122 -2.99 5.46 18.33
N GLN A 123 -2.58 4.28 17.87
CA GLN A 123 -2.85 3.03 18.58
C GLN A 123 -2.21 3.03 19.99
N LEU A 124 -0.93 3.40 20.08
CA LEU A 124 -0.22 3.46 21.34
C LEU A 124 -0.83 4.51 22.28
N HIS A 125 -1.20 5.68 21.78
CA HIS A 125 -1.86 6.73 22.55
C HIS A 125 -3.20 6.25 23.09
N LEU A 126 -4.05 5.65 22.27
CA LEU A 126 -5.36 5.14 22.71
C LEU A 126 -5.23 3.99 23.72
N VAL A 127 -4.24 3.12 23.56
CA VAL A 127 -3.92 2.07 24.56
C VAL A 127 -3.48 2.70 25.88
N SER A 128 -2.62 3.73 25.85
CA SER A 128 -2.18 4.43 27.06
C SER A 128 -3.32 5.16 27.79
N CYS A 129 -4.33 5.63 27.04
CA CYS A 129 -5.56 6.22 27.58
C CYS A 129 -6.58 5.18 28.08
N GLY A 130 -6.28 3.88 28.00
CA GLY A 130 -7.20 2.81 28.41
C GLY A 130 -8.42 2.63 27.50
N THR A 131 -8.34 3.09 26.26
CA THR A 131 -9.42 2.98 25.28
C THR A 131 -9.71 1.51 24.96
N ASN A 132 -10.98 1.17 24.81
CA ASN A 132 -11.42 -0.19 24.49
C ASN A 132 -10.81 -0.68 23.14
N ALA A 133 -10.35 -1.93 23.11
CA ALA A 133 -9.76 -2.56 21.93
C ALA A 133 -10.66 -2.50 20.69
N THR A 134 -11.99 -2.61 20.87
CA THR A 134 -12.96 -2.46 19.76
C THR A 134 -12.90 -1.07 19.14
N SER A 135 -12.80 -0.02 19.96
CA SER A 135 -12.69 1.37 19.46
C SER A 135 -11.37 1.60 18.70
N ILE A 136 -10.28 0.99 19.18
CA ILE A 136 -9.00 1.01 18.45
C ILE A 136 -9.13 0.28 17.10
N GLY A 137 -9.87 -0.84 17.08
CA GLY A 137 -10.18 -1.57 15.84
C GLY A 137 -10.96 -0.73 14.83
N PHE A 138 -11.87 0.15 15.27
CA PHE A 138 -12.58 1.06 14.37
C PHE A 138 -11.66 2.09 13.69
N ILE A 139 -10.58 2.53 14.33
CA ILE A 139 -9.58 3.40 13.69
C ILE A 139 -8.96 2.72 12.45
N SER A 140 -8.57 1.45 12.60
CA SER A 140 -8.01 0.66 11.49
C SER A 140 -9.07 0.25 10.47
N GLY A 141 -10.29 -0.04 10.93
CA GLY A 141 -11.44 -0.32 10.06
C GLY A 141 -11.82 0.89 9.21
N GLY A 142 -11.76 2.09 9.76
CA GLY A 142 -12.09 3.34 9.08
C GLY A 142 -11.15 3.63 7.89
N ILE A 143 -9.84 3.43 8.06
CA ILE A 143 -8.88 3.60 6.94
C ILE A 143 -9.16 2.57 5.83
N SER A 144 -9.47 1.32 6.20
CA SER A 144 -9.82 0.27 5.24
C SER A 144 -11.12 0.56 4.50
N LEU A 145 -12.12 1.13 5.17
CA LEU A 145 -13.37 1.60 4.56
C LEU A 145 -13.09 2.68 3.50
N MET A 146 -12.26 3.67 3.83
CA MET A 146 -11.91 4.71 2.87
C MET A 146 -11.02 4.19 1.73
N MET A 147 -10.17 3.19 1.97
CA MET A 147 -9.46 2.49 0.88
C MET A 147 -10.43 1.76 -0.05
N LEU A 148 -11.49 1.13 0.47
CA LEU A 148 -12.54 0.53 -0.36
C LEU A 148 -13.23 1.58 -1.23
N VAL A 149 -13.66 2.70 -0.65
CA VAL A 149 -14.24 3.83 -1.41
C VAL A 149 -13.25 4.36 -2.44
N GLY A 150 -11.99 4.53 -2.07
CA GLY A 150 -10.91 4.95 -2.94
C GLY A 150 -10.68 3.99 -4.12
N SER A 151 -10.80 2.68 -3.91
CA SER A 151 -10.65 1.68 -4.97
C SER A 151 -11.76 1.77 -6.02
N LEU A 152 -13.00 2.04 -5.58
CA LEU A 152 -14.14 2.27 -6.47
C LEU A 152 -13.96 3.56 -7.30
N LEU A 153 -13.44 4.61 -6.66
CA LEU A 153 -13.10 5.86 -7.35
C LEU A 153 -11.95 5.65 -8.33
N ALA A 154 -10.90 4.93 -7.93
CA ALA A 154 -9.75 4.61 -8.79
C ALA A 154 -10.18 3.87 -10.05
N GLY A 155 -11.10 2.90 -9.95
CA GLY A 155 -11.63 2.19 -11.11
C GLY A 155 -12.38 3.06 -12.11
N LYS A 156 -12.92 4.22 -11.68
CA LYS A 156 -13.65 5.17 -12.54
C LYS A 156 -12.78 6.31 -13.05
N LEU A 157 -11.77 6.72 -12.28
CA LEU A 157 -10.97 7.92 -12.54
C LEU A 157 -9.64 7.61 -13.22
N SER A 158 -9.05 6.43 -13.02
CA SER A 158 -7.69 6.10 -13.48
C SER A 158 -7.44 6.37 -14.96
N ASP A 159 -8.46 6.16 -15.80
CA ASP A 159 -8.34 6.34 -17.25
C ASP A 159 -8.62 7.79 -17.72
N LYS A 160 -9.28 8.58 -16.87
CA LYS A 160 -9.79 9.91 -17.24
C LYS A 160 -8.84 11.05 -16.86
N VAL A 161 -8.07 10.88 -15.80
CA VAL A 161 -7.24 11.94 -15.22
C VAL A 161 -5.75 11.71 -15.47
N PRO A 162 -4.94 12.78 -15.59
CA PRO A 162 -3.49 12.65 -15.73
C PRO A 162 -2.87 12.14 -14.43
N VAL A 163 -1.93 11.20 -14.54
CA VAL A 163 -1.31 10.53 -13.37
C VAL A 163 -0.55 11.52 -12.48
N GLY A 164 0.33 12.33 -13.07
CA GLY A 164 1.22 13.22 -12.31
C GLY A 164 0.47 14.21 -11.40
N PRO A 165 -0.40 15.07 -11.94
CA PRO A 165 -1.16 16.02 -11.12
C PRO A 165 -2.05 15.34 -10.08
N THR A 166 -2.67 14.20 -10.43
CA THR A 166 -3.53 13.45 -9.52
C THR A 166 -2.75 12.91 -8.33
N VAL A 167 -1.55 12.36 -8.57
CA VAL A 167 -0.67 11.90 -7.50
C VAL A 167 -0.23 13.06 -6.61
N CYS A 168 0.14 14.21 -7.16
CA CYS A 168 0.49 15.40 -6.36
C CYS A 168 -0.68 15.85 -5.46
N LEU A 169 -1.89 15.92 -5.99
CA LEU A 169 -3.09 16.27 -5.23
C LEU A 169 -3.39 15.25 -4.14
N ALA A 170 -3.22 13.97 -4.44
CA ALA A 170 -3.43 12.88 -3.49
C ALA A 170 -2.46 12.95 -2.29
N TYR A 171 -1.18 13.27 -2.53
CA TYR A 171 -0.21 13.46 -1.44
C TYR A 171 -0.50 14.70 -0.60
N LEU A 172 -0.90 15.81 -1.23
CA LEU A 172 -1.35 17.01 -0.49
C LEU A 172 -2.59 16.72 0.36
N PHE A 173 -3.53 15.96 -0.18
CA PHE A 173 -4.73 15.54 0.54
C PHE A 173 -4.38 14.68 1.77
N ILE A 174 -3.45 13.73 1.64
CA ILE A 174 -2.96 12.92 2.78
C ILE A 174 -2.39 13.83 3.88
N CYS A 175 -1.53 14.79 3.52
CA CYS A 175 -0.95 15.72 4.49
C CYS A 175 -2.03 16.58 5.17
N LEU A 176 -3.00 17.07 4.41
CA LEU A 176 -4.10 17.89 4.93
C LEU A 176 -4.99 17.10 5.90
N CYS A 177 -5.30 15.83 5.56
CA CYS A 177 -6.09 14.96 6.43
C CYS A 177 -5.34 14.57 7.71
N ALA A 178 -4.01 14.46 7.67
CA ALA A 178 -3.21 14.16 8.85
C ALA A 178 -3.04 15.35 9.81
N LEU A 179 -3.18 16.60 9.33
CA LEU A 179 -2.97 17.81 10.11
C LEU A 179 -3.87 17.92 11.37
N PRO A 180 -5.18 17.65 11.33
CA PRO A 180 -6.03 17.76 12.51
C PRO A 180 -5.59 16.88 13.69
N MET A 181 -4.92 15.76 13.42
CA MET A 181 -4.42 14.86 14.45
C MET A 181 -3.25 15.44 15.26
N THR A 182 -2.61 16.49 14.76
CA THR A 182 -1.57 17.23 15.52
C THR A 182 -2.14 18.25 16.51
N LEU A 183 -3.46 18.53 16.43
CA LEU A 183 -4.11 19.62 17.16
C LEU A 183 -5.09 19.15 18.23
N THR A 184 -5.49 17.87 18.21
CA THR A 184 -6.54 17.39 19.12
C THR A 184 -6.40 15.91 19.47
N ASP A 185 -6.77 15.58 20.71
CA ASP A 185 -6.86 14.20 21.22
C ASP A 185 -8.27 13.60 21.09
N ASN A 186 -9.18 14.30 20.37
CA ASN A 186 -10.54 13.83 20.21
C ASN A 186 -10.58 12.56 19.33
N TYR A 187 -11.09 11.47 19.89
CA TYR A 187 -11.22 10.18 19.22
C TYR A 187 -11.92 10.27 17.86
N TRP A 188 -13.01 11.03 17.76
CA TRP A 188 -13.77 11.14 16.52
C TRP A 188 -13.01 11.88 15.42
N VAL A 189 -12.24 12.90 15.79
CA VAL A 189 -11.36 13.61 14.84
C VAL A 189 -10.26 12.68 14.37
N MET A 190 -9.63 11.93 15.27
CA MET A 190 -8.63 10.94 14.89
C MET A 190 -9.22 9.86 13.97
N LEU A 191 -10.42 9.34 14.29
CA LEU A 191 -11.10 8.34 13.48
C LEU A 191 -11.35 8.86 12.05
N VAL A 192 -11.98 10.02 11.92
CA VAL A 192 -12.33 10.58 10.60
C VAL A 192 -11.08 10.97 9.82
N ALA A 193 -10.16 11.69 10.44
CA ALA A 193 -8.94 12.17 9.80
C ALA A 193 -8.05 11.01 9.32
N ASN A 194 -7.82 10.00 10.19
CA ASN A 194 -7.06 8.80 9.83
C ASN A 194 -7.76 7.99 8.73
N SER A 195 -9.08 7.89 8.78
CA SER A 195 -9.83 7.18 7.72
C SER A 195 -9.66 7.85 6.36
N LEU A 196 -9.77 9.15 6.28
CA LEU A 196 -9.62 9.93 5.05
C LEU A 196 -8.23 9.79 4.41
N VAL A 197 -7.20 9.58 5.20
CA VAL A 197 -5.83 9.29 4.70
C VAL A 197 -5.83 8.05 3.79
N GLY A 198 -6.70 7.06 4.05
CA GLY A 198 -6.81 5.84 3.24
C GLY A 198 -7.34 6.05 1.82
N LEU A 199 -8.16 7.09 1.62
CA LEU A 199 -8.91 7.30 0.38
C LEU A 199 -8.07 7.37 -0.90
N PRO A 200 -6.94 8.10 -0.97
CA PRO A 200 -6.18 8.25 -2.21
C PRO A 200 -5.24 7.07 -2.51
N PHE A 201 -4.94 6.18 -1.56
CA PHE A 201 -3.96 5.10 -1.75
C PHE A 201 -4.26 4.18 -2.95
N PRO A 202 -5.48 3.64 -3.12
CA PRO A 202 -5.77 2.77 -4.26
C PRO A 202 -5.60 3.48 -5.60
N LEU A 203 -5.93 4.76 -5.67
CA LEU A 203 -5.76 5.56 -6.87
C LEU A 203 -4.28 5.79 -7.20
N ILE A 204 -3.47 6.16 -6.20
CA ILE A 204 -2.02 6.33 -6.35
C ILE A 204 -1.38 5.01 -6.83
N ASN A 205 -1.68 3.91 -6.16
CA ASN A 205 -1.13 2.60 -6.47
C ASN A 205 -1.53 2.13 -7.87
N ALA A 206 -2.82 2.25 -8.22
CA ALA A 206 -3.31 1.85 -9.55
C ALA A 206 -2.62 2.65 -10.67
N MET A 207 -2.48 3.95 -10.49
CA MET A 207 -1.92 4.84 -11.51
C MET A 207 -0.40 4.72 -11.62
N LEU A 208 0.34 4.75 -10.51
CA LEU A 208 1.81 4.68 -10.53
C LEU A 208 2.31 3.29 -10.94
N LEU A 209 1.79 2.22 -10.32
CA LEU A 209 2.18 0.86 -10.70
C LEU A 209 1.71 0.50 -12.11
N GLY A 210 0.52 0.98 -12.51
CA GLY A 210 0.02 0.83 -13.86
C GLY A 210 0.98 1.44 -14.89
N PHE A 211 1.45 2.68 -14.66
CA PHE A 211 2.44 3.33 -15.51
C PHE A 211 3.78 2.59 -15.55
N ILE A 212 4.31 2.21 -14.38
CA ILE A 212 5.59 1.48 -14.29
C ILE A 212 5.51 0.16 -15.05
N PHE A 213 4.43 -0.60 -14.88
CA PHE A 213 4.27 -1.89 -15.55
C PHE A 213 3.99 -1.77 -17.05
N ALA A 214 3.30 -0.72 -17.49
CA ALA A 214 3.12 -0.46 -18.92
C ALA A 214 4.47 -0.22 -19.64
N LYS A 215 5.47 0.30 -18.92
CA LYS A 215 6.80 0.62 -19.45
C LYS A 215 7.89 -0.40 -19.16
N SER A 216 7.57 -1.43 -18.41
CA SER A 216 8.54 -2.45 -18.00
C SER A 216 8.37 -3.73 -18.80
N PRO A 217 9.46 -4.43 -19.17
CA PRO A 217 9.39 -5.75 -19.77
C PRO A 217 8.59 -6.72 -18.89
N THR A 218 7.82 -7.62 -19.51
CA THR A 218 6.98 -8.58 -18.79
C THR A 218 7.76 -9.47 -17.83
N SER A 219 8.97 -9.89 -18.24
CA SER A 219 9.90 -10.71 -17.45
C SER A 219 10.42 -10.01 -16.19
N MET A 220 10.44 -8.67 -16.16
CA MET A 220 10.99 -7.88 -15.06
C MET A 220 9.93 -7.38 -14.04
N GLN A 221 8.64 -7.53 -14.33
CA GLN A 221 7.57 -6.93 -13.51
C GLN A 221 7.50 -7.48 -12.09
N GLY A 222 7.66 -8.80 -11.93
CA GLY A 222 7.73 -9.40 -10.60
C GLY A 222 8.92 -8.87 -9.79
N ARG A 223 10.09 -8.74 -10.44
CA ARG A 223 11.31 -8.20 -9.82
C ARG A 223 11.14 -6.74 -9.42
N ILE A 224 10.54 -5.92 -10.28
CA ILE A 224 10.24 -4.50 -10.00
C ILE A 224 9.26 -4.37 -8.83
N THR A 225 8.21 -5.19 -8.79
CA THR A 225 7.27 -5.18 -7.66
C THR A 225 7.99 -5.43 -6.34
N VAL A 226 8.84 -6.45 -6.27
CA VAL A 226 9.60 -6.76 -5.07
C VAL A 226 10.54 -5.61 -4.71
N THR A 227 11.22 -5.02 -5.70
CA THR A 227 12.12 -3.88 -5.49
C THR A 227 11.39 -2.65 -4.93
N LEU A 228 10.14 -2.40 -5.33
CA LEU A 228 9.35 -1.27 -4.83
C LEU A 228 8.71 -1.55 -3.47
N THR A 229 8.28 -2.79 -3.22
CA THR A 229 7.54 -3.12 -1.99
C THR A 229 8.44 -3.44 -0.80
N VAL A 230 9.55 -4.17 -1.02
CA VAL A 230 10.41 -4.61 0.09
C VAL A 230 11.01 -3.45 0.89
N PRO A 231 11.60 -2.40 0.29
CA PRO A 231 12.14 -1.28 1.09
C PRO A 231 11.08 -0.52 1.86
N ALA A 232 9.89 -0.34 1.24
CA ALA A 232 8.77 0.30 1.93
C ALA A 232 8.31 -0.50 3.15
N GLN A 233 8.25 -1.83 3.04
CA GLN A 233 7.90 -2.71 4.15
C GLN A 233 8.98 -2.75 5.24
N VAL A 234 10.26 -2.84 4.85
CA VAL A 234 11.38 -2.82 5.81
C VAL A 234 11.38 -1.51 6.59
N LEU A 235 11.20 -0.36 5.92
CA LEU A 235 11.12 0.93 6.61
C LEU A 235 9.92 0.99 7.54
N SER A 236 8.78 0.43 7.13
CA SER A 236 7.56 0.38 7.96
C SER A 236 7.72 -0.46 9.23
N MET A 237 8.60 -1.45 9.27
CA MET A 237 8.88 -2.24 10.48
C MET A 237 9.43 -1.37 11.62
N PHE A 238 10.14 -0.29 11.30
CA PHE A 238 10.68 0.62 12.30
C PHE A 238 9.65 1.62 12.82
N CYS A 239 8.48 1.74 12.20
CA CYS A 239 7.46 2.72 12.60
C CYS A 239 6.99 2.54 14.03
N SER A 240 6.76 1.30 14.48
CA SER A 240 6.31 1.02 15.84
C SER A 240 7.37 1.35 16.89
N ALA A 241 8.63 1.02 16.60
CA ALA A 241 9.75 1.36 17.49
C ALA A 241 9.95 2.89 17.58
N VAL A 242 9.91 3.58 16.43
CA VAL A 242 10.01 5.05 16.39
C VAL A 242 8.82 5.70 17.09
N ALA A 243 7.60 5.25 16.86
CA ALA A 243 6.42 5.75 17.55
C ALA A 243 6.53 5.51 19.07
N GLY A 244 6.98 4.31 19.48
CA GLY A 244 7.17 3.95 20.90
C GLY A 244 8.23 4.77 21.61
N THR A 245 9.26 5.24 20.90
CA THR A 245 10.30 6.13 21.47
C THR A 245 9.89 7.59 21.45
N LEU A 246 9.14 8.04 20.45
CA LEU A 246 8.70 9.43 20.33
C LEU A 246 7.57 9.78 21.32
N LEU A 247 6.65 8.85 21.57
CA LEU A 247 5.50 9.11 22.46
C LEU A 247 5.89 9.53 23.89
N PRO A 248 6.78 8.83 24.59
CA PRO A 248 7.16 9.23 25.96
C PRO A 248 7.98 10.51 26.01
N VAL A 249 8.69 10.88 24.92
CA VAL A 249 9.57 12.06 24.89
C VAL A 249 8.82 13.32 24.45
N PHE A 250 8.02 13.23 23.38
CA PHE A 250 7.38 14.37 22.73
C PHE A 250 5.85 14.39 22.88
N GLY A 251 5.29 13.39 23.55
CA GLY A 251 3.84 13.20 23.63
C GLY A 251 3.21 12.80 22.28
N PHE A 252 1.89 12.63 22.29
CA PHE A 252 1.14 12.20 21.09
C PHE A 252 1.28 13.19 19.93
N HIS A 253 1.02 14.47 20.17
CA HIS A 253 1.07 15.53 19.16
C HIS A 253 2.47 15.66 18.54
N GLY A 254 3.53 15.57 19.36
CA GLY A 254 4.91 15.62 18.87
C GLY A 254 5.27 14.40 18.01
N ALA A 255 4.83 13.20 18.38
CA ALA A 255 5.03 12.01 17.58
C ALA A 255 4.33 12.11 16.23
N VAL A 256 3.05 12.54 16.20
CA VAL A 256 2.29 12.75 14.96
C VAL A 256 2.93 13.82 14.10
N LEU A 257 3.45 14.92 14.69
CA LEU A 257 4.14 16.00 13.98
C LEU A 257 5.39 15.50 13.24
N VAL A 258 6.18 14.62 13.87
CA VAL A 258 7.36 14.03 13.22
C VAL A 258 6.97 13.22 12.00
N PHE A 259 5.95 12.36 12.11
CA PHE A 259 5.49 11.55 10.97
C PHE A 259 4.81 12.43 9.90
N LEU A 260 4.08 13.47 10.29
CA LEU A 260 3.53 14.45 9.35
C LEU A 260 4.65 15.19 8.59
N ALA A 261 5.75 15.54 9.24
CA ALA A 261 6.89 16.15 8.57
C ALA A 261 7.48 15.21 7.49
N VAL A 262 7.54 13.90 7.75
CA VAL A 262 7.94 12.89 6.75
C VAL A 262 6.94 12.84 5.58
N LEU A 263 5.64 12.90 5.85
CA LEU A 263 4.61 12.97 4.81
C LEU A 263 4.73 14.24 3.96
N VAL A 264 4.96 15.38 4.59
CA VAL A 264 5.20 16.64 3.88
C VAL A 264 6.46 16.56 3.03
N ALA A 265 7.55 15.99 3.55
CA ALA A 265 8.76 15.77 2.76
C ALA A 265 8.48 14.88 1.53
N SER A 266 7.69 13.82 1.68
CA SER A 266 7.29 12.97 0.54
C SER A 266 6.45 13.72 -0.49
N ALA A 267 5.51 14.57 -0.05
CA ALA A 267 4.69 15.40 -0.92
C ALA A 267 5.55 16.45 -1.67
N VAL A 268 6.48 17.10 -0.98
CA VAL A 268 7.44 18.04 -1.59
C VAL A 268 8.27 17.34 -2.67
N LEU A 269 8.79 16.14 -2.38
CA LEU A 269 9.52 15.36 -3.39
C LEU A 269 8.68 15.09 -4.63
N VAL A 270 7.43 14.64 -4.47
CA VAL A 270 6.52 14.37 -5.60
C VAL A 270 6.28 15.64 -6.43
N ILE A 271 6.08 16.79 -5.79
CA ILE A 271 5.80 18.08 -6.45
C ILE A 271 7.05 18.62 -7.15
N CYS A 272 8.23 18.54 -6.52
CA CYS A 272 9.48 19.06 -7.06
C CYS A 272 9.98 18.24 -8.25
N PHE A 273 9.79 16.93 -8.25
CA PHE A 273 10.29 16.09 -9.33
C PHE A 273 9.37 16.09 -10.55
N ARG A 274 9.81 16.80 -11.61
CA ARG A 274 9.09 16.90 -12.88
C ARG A 274 8.81 15.52 -13.51
N SER A 275 9.66 14.53 -13.26
CA SER A 275 9.49 13.16 -13.77
C SER A 275 8.17 12.52 -13.36
N ILE A 276 7.68 12.76 -12.14
CA ILE A 276 6.38 12.24 -11.67
C ILE A 276 5.27 13.17 -12.15
N ARG A 277 5.43 14.49 -11.99
CA ARG A 277 4.40 15.47 -12.31
C ARG A 277 4.02 15.49 -13.80
N SER A 278 4.95 15.13 -14.68
CA SER A 278 4.71 15.13 -16.15
C SER A 278 4.13 13.80 -16.67
N ILE A 279 3.79 12.84 -15.82
CA ILE A 279 3.19 11.57 -16.27
C ILE A 279 1.79 11.84 -16.82
N PRO A 280 1.52 11.54 -18.12
CA PRO A 280 0.26 11.84 -18.76
C PRO A 280 -0.82 10.80 -18.42
N LYS A 281 -2.00 10.95 -19.03
CA LYS A 281 -3.11 9.98 -18.94
C LYS A 281 -2.72 8.62 -19.50
N ALA A 282 -3.41 7.57 -19.05
CA ALA A 282 -3.16 6.18 -19.47
C ALA A 282 -3.17 5.98 -20.99
N ALA A 283 -4.06 6.68 -21.71
CA ALA A 283 -4.14 6.61 -23.17
C ALA A 283 -2.90 7.15 -23.91
N GLN A 284 -2.04 7.92 -23.25
CA GLN A 284 -0.85 8.55 -23.84
C GLN A 284 0.46 7.87 -23.40
N TRP A 285 0.39 6.79 -22.64
CA TRP A 285 1.60 6.11 -22.14
C TRP A 285 2.48 5.55 -23.26
N GLU A 286 1.91 5.13 -24.40
CA GLU A 286 2.68 4.54 -25.52
C GLU A 286 3.82 5.46 -26.00
N HIS A 287 3.61 6.78 -25.97
CA HIS A 287 4.56 7.78 -26.46
C HIS A 287 5.49 8.37 -25.38
N THR A 288 5.38 7.95 -24.13
CA THR A 288 6.18 8.50 -23.00
C THR A 288 7.29 7.54 -22.63
N MET A 289 8.55 7.99 -22.60
CA MET A 289 9.68 7.16 -22.13
C MET A 289 9.89 7.27 -20.64
N LEU A 290 10.23 6.16 -19.96
CA LEU A 290 10.80 6.14 -18.61
C LEU A 290 12.23 6.72 -18.66
N ARG A 291 12.41 7.93 -18.14
CA ARG A 291 13.72 8.58 -17.98
C ARG A 291 14.37 8.17 -16.66
#